data_29a17f3f48305ac56571d0de603aa801
#
_entry.id   29a17f3f48305ac56571d0de603aa801
#
_cell.length_a   1.000
_cell.length_b   1.000
_cell.length_c   1.000
_cell.angle_alpha   90.00
_cell.angle_beta   90.00
_cell.angle_gamma   90.00
#
_symmetry.space_group_name_H-M   'P 1'
#
loop_
_entity.id
_entity.type
_entity.pdbx_description
1 polymer ?
#
loop_
_entity_poly.entity_id
_entity_poly.type
_entity_poly.pdbx_seq_one_letter_code
_entity_poly.pdbx_strand_id
1 'polypeptide(L)'
;MINKIAVLGCGWLGLPLAKSLLAKSYFINGSTTSAEKLPTILSNGIAPFLVQLGSKLTGDDLQLFLNVDLLIINIPPGRSTNQADDYEAKISALTQEIQKSTIQKVIFISSTSVYPDNQTTVDERCNLINESDAAKRMIKAEEIIKSIPNIQSTVIRMAGLIGPNRHPGRFFAGKENIPAGLSPVNLIHLDDCIGIIEFVIENDLWNQTYNGAAPSHPLKLDFYSLASQKYNGSLAKFLSETGNYKIVDSRKIVSKGYQFKHPDLMEWLLQTPQS
;
A
#
# COMPACT_ATOMS: atom_id res chain seq x y z
N MET A 1 21.09 13.14 3.89
CA MET A 1 20.28 13.43 2.65
C MET A 1 20.01 12.09 1.99
N ILE A 2 18.79 11.81 1.56
CA ILE A 2 18.45 10.57 0.83
C ILE A 2 18.92 10.72 -0.62
N ASN A 3 19.67 9.77 -1.12
CA ASN A 3 20.15 9.72 -2.51
C ASN A 3 19.86 8.35 -3.16
N LYS A 4 19.96 7.27 -2.37
CA LYS A 4 19.75 5.90 -2.81
C LYS A 4 18.55 5.30 -2.11
N ILE A 5 17.65 4.69 -2.85
CA ILE A 5 16.41 4.09 -2.34
C ILE A 5 16.28 2.66 -2.84
N ALA A 6 15.97 1.73 -1.94
CA ALA A 6 15.55 0.39 -2.31
C ALA A 6 14.02 0.26 -2.21
N VAL A 7 13.40 -0.31 -3.25
CA VAL A 7 11.98 -0.67 -3.25
C VAL A 7 11.87 -2.19 -3.17
N LEU A 8 11.53 -2.69 -1.99
CA LEU A 8 11.30 -4.11 -1.76
C LEU A 8 9.87 -4.46 -2.22
N GLY A 9 9.79 -5.03 -3.42
CA GLY A 9 8.54 -5.42 -4.07
C GLY A 9 8.11 -4.48 -5.20
N CYS A 10 8.75 -4.57 -6.37
CA CYS A 10 8.38 -3.88 -7.61
C CYS A 10 7.17 -4.54 -8.28
N GLY A 11 6.04 -4.60 -7.56
CA GLY A 11 4.73 -5.02 -8.07
C GLY A 11 3.93 -3.85 -8.64
N TRP A 12 2.59 -3.93 -8.52
CA TRP A 12 1.65 -2.96 -9.08
C TRP A 12 1.87 -1.51 -8.58
N LEU A 13 2.17 -1.34 -7.28
CA LEU A 13 2.53 -0.04 -6.71
C LEU A 13 4.04 0.22 -6.82
N GLY A 14 4.87 -0.78 -6.49
CA GLY A 14 6.31 -0.57 -6.32
C GLY A 14 7.05 -0.22 -7.60
N LEU A 15 6.67 -0.78 -8.76
CA LEU A 15 7.34 -0.45 -10.02
C LEU A 15 7.01 0.98 -10.50
N PRO A 16 5.74 1.44 -10.53
CA PRO A 16 5.44 2.84 -10.81
C PRO A 16 6.07 3.83 -9.82
N LEU A 17 6.09 3.50 -8.53
CA LEU A 17 6.77 4.30 -7.51
C LEU A 17 8.28 4.41 -7.79
N ALA A 18 8.95 3.29 -8.08
CA ALA A 18 10.37 3.28 -8.40
C ALA A 18 10.70 4.15 -9.63
N LYS A 19 9.84 4.13 -10.65
CA LYS A 19 9.96 5.00 -11.84
C LYS A 19 9.78 6.47 -11.49
N SER A 20 8.81 6.80 -10.65
CA SER A 20 8.56 8.18 -10.22
C SER A 20 9.73 8.73 -9.40
N LEU A 21 10.28 7.94 -8.49
CA LEU A 21 11.47 8.31 -7.71
C LEU A 21 12.71 8.44 -8.58
N LEU A 22 12.90 7.57 -9.57
CA LEU A 22 13.99 7.68 -10.54
C LEU A 22 13.90 9.00 -11.34
N ALA A 23 12.71 9.40 -11.75
CA ALA A 23 12.48 10.68 -12.44
C ALA A 23 12.82 11.90 -11.56
N LYS A 24 12.83 11.74 -10.23
CA LYS A 24 13.29 12.75 -9.25
C LYS A 24 14.78 12.64 -8.92
N SER A 25 15.55 11.92 -9.75
CA SER A 25 17.00 11.77 -9.65
C SER A 25 17.52 10.94 -8.47
N TYR A 26 16.66 10.11 -7.83
CA TYR A 26 17.15 9.10 -6.88
C TYR A 26 17.76 7.90 -7.61
N PHE A 27 18.78 7.28 -7.04
CA PHE A 27 19.26 5.96 -7.49
C PHE A 27 18.36 4.88 -6.88
N ILE A 28 17.80 4.00 -7.73
CA ILE A 28 16.79 3.05 -7.28
C ILE A 28 17.26 1.60 -7.45
N ASN A 29 17.24 0.85 -6.35
CA ASN A 29 17.31 -0.60 -6.32
C ASN A 29 15.89 -1.16 -6.26
N GLY A 30 15.47 -1.92 -7.26
CA GLY A 30 14.12 -2.51 -7.31
C GLY A 30 14.16 -4.02 -7.17
N SER A 31 13.33 -4.60 -6.28
CA SER A 31 13.32 -6.05 -6.11
C SER A 31 12.05 -6.71 -6.65
N THR A 32 12.22 -7.98 -7.02
CA THR A 32 11.14 -8.91 -7.36
C THR A 32 11.46 -10.30 -6.83
N THR A 33 10.43 -11.14 -6.65
CA THR A 33 10.59 -12.57 -6.36
C THR A 33 10.61 -13.45 -7.61
N SER A 34 10.38 -12.86 -8.80
CA SER A 34 10.33 -13.57 -10.09
C SER A 34 11.47 -13.12 -10.99
N ALA A 35 12.35 -14.05 -11.37
CA ALA A 35 13.49 -13.77 -12.26
C ALA A 35 13.03 -13.22 -13.62
N GLU A 36 11.87 -13.63 -14.12
CA GLU A 36 11.28 -13.19 -15.38
C GLU A 36 10.98 -11.69 -15.41
N LYS A 37 10.81 -11.05 -14.23
CA LYS A 37 10.54 -9.62 -14.11
C LYS A 37 11.79 -8.74 -14.02
N LEU A 38 12.97 -9.33 -13.82
CA LEU A 38 14.21 -8.56 -13.73
C LEU A 38 14.49 -7.72 -15.00
N PRO A 39 14.30 -8.24 -16.23
CA PRO A 39 14.46 -7.45 -17.45
C PRO A 39 13.50 -6.24 -17.51
N THR A 40 12.27 -6.41 -17.02
CA THR A 40 11.29 -5.30 -16.95
C THR A 40 11.74 -4.20 -15.99
N ILE A 41 12.30 -4.55 -14.83
CA ILE A 41 12.84 -3.57 -13.87
C ILE A 41 14.03 -2.83 -14.51
N LEU A 42 14.97 -3.58 -15.12
CA LEU A 42 16.16 -3.03 -15.76
C LEU A 42 15.80 -2.08 -16.92
N SER A 43 14.86 -2.46 -17.79
CA SER A 43 14.45 -1.64 -18.93
C SER A 43 13.80 -0.32 -18.55
N ASN A 44 13.38 -0.15 -17.29
CA ASN A 44 12.90 1.10 -16.71
C ASN A 44 14.02 1.92 -16.03
N GLY A 45 15.30 1.55 -16.20
CA GLY A 45 16.43 2.27 -15.59
C GLY A 45 16.64 2.01 -14.10
N ILE A 46 16.00 1.00 -13.54
CA ILE A 46 16.06 0.63 -12.12
C ILE A 46 17.02 -0.56 -11.99
N ALA A 47 17.93 -0.54 -11.02
CA ALA A 47 18.81 -1.67 -10.74
C ALA A 47 17.98 -2.86 -10.21
N PRO A 48 17.95 -4.01 -10.93
CA PRO A 48 17.07 -5.11 -10.60
C PRO A 48 17.73 -6.09 -9.62
N PHE A 49 16.95 -6.58 -8.64
CA PHE A 49 17.39 -7.57 -7.67
C PHE A 49 16.35 -8.68 -7.51
N LEU A 50 16.80 -9.93 -7.51
CA LEU A 50 15.97 -11.05 -7.11
C LEU A 50 16.06 -11.19 -5.60
N VAL A 51 14.98 -10.86 -4.89
CA VAL A 51 14.94 -10.90 -3.42
C VAL A 51 13.71 -11.68 -2.95
N GLN A 52 13.94 -12.66 -2.10
CA GLN A 52 12.88 -13.47 -1.49
C GLN A 52 12.91 -13.29 0.02
N LEU A 53 11.75 -12.98 0.59
CA LEU A 53 11.55 -12.83 2.02
C LEU A 53 10.87 -14.06 2.58
N GLY A 54 11.64 -14.86 3.31
CA GLY A 54 11.21 -16.03 4.06
C GLY A 54 11.61 -15.90 5.53
N SER A 55 11.90 -17.03 6.19
CA SER A 55 12.51 -17.03 7.54
C SER A 55 13.91 -16.37 7.56
N LYS A 56 14.50 -16.18 6.38
CA LYS A 56 15.68 -15.36 6.09
C LYS A 56 15.43 -14.57 4.84
N LEU A 57 16.07 -13.41 4.72
CA LEU A 57 16.15 -12.68 3.46
C LEU A 57 17.17 -13.40 2.58
N THR A 58 16.77 -13.79 1.38
CA THR A 58 17.65 -14.47 0.41
C THR A 58 17.56 -13.78 -0.95
N GLY A 59 18.60 -13.88 -1.76
CA GLY A 59 18.63 -13.28 -3.10
C GLY A 59 20.04 -13.01 -3.57
N ASP A 60 20.11 -12.50 -4.78
CA ASP A 60 21.38 -12.13 -5.40
C ASP A 60 21.83 -10.77 -4.85
N ASP A 61 23.06 -10.72 -4.34
CA ASP A 61 23.74 -9.50 -3.85
C ASP A 61 22.90 -8.63 -2.88
N LEU A 62 22.43 -9.26 -1.79
CA LEU A 62 21.61 -8.57 -0.78
C LEU A 62 22.33 -7.37 -0.16
N GLN A 63 23.66 -7.43 -0.03
CA GLN A 63 24.42 -6.31 0.53
C GLN A 63 24.32 -5.09 -0.40
N LEU A 64 24.43 -5.29 -1.71
CA LEU A 64 24.26 -4.21 -2.68
C LEU A 64 22.83 -3.69 -2.72
N PHE A 65 21.83 -4.59 -2.65
CA PHE A 65 20.41 -4.22 -2.58
C PHE A 65 20.13 -3.31 -1.38
N LEU A 66 20.70 -3.61 -0.21
CA LEU A 66 20.49 -2.88 1.04
C LEU A 66 21.51 -1.74 1.28
N ASN A 67 22.46 -1.51 0.36
CA ASN A 67 23.39 -0.38 0.46
C ASN A 67 22.75 0.91 -0.03
N VAL A 68 21.76 1.39 0.72
CA VAL A 68 20.91 2.53 0.41
C VAL A 68 20.61 3.36 1.67
N ASP A 69 20.12 4.59 1.49
CA ASP A 69 19.73 5.47 2.59
C ASP A 69 18.32 5.17 3.11
N LEU A 70 17.41 4.76 2.20
CA LEU A 70 15.99 4.51 2.46
C LEU A 70 15.57 3.15 1.88
N LEU A 71 14.88 2.36 2.68
CA LEU A 71 14.16 1.16 2.24
C LEU A 71 12.65 1.39 2.26
N ILE A 72 11.98 1.18 1.13
CA ILE A 72 10.52 1.16 1.03
C ILE A 72 10.08 -0.30 0.99
N ILE A 73 9.35 -0.74 2.01
CA ILE A 73 8.84 -2.10 2.16
C ILE A 73 7.42 -2.13 1.62
N ASN A 74 7.23 -2.70 0.43
CA ASN A 74 5.96 -2.76 -0.29
C ASN A 74 5.57 -4.22 -0.59
N ILE A 75 5.57 -5.05 0.44
CA ILE A 75 5.20 -6.46 0.38
C ILE A 75 4.00 -6.73 1.28
N PRO A 76 2.88 -7.22 0.73
CA PRO A 76 1.72 -7.57 1.52
C PRO A 76 1.96 -8.87 2.30
N PRO A 77 1.23 -9.09 3.42
CA PRO A 77 1.12 -10.43 3.99
C PRO A 77 0.52 -11.37 2.93
N GLY A 78 1.12 -12.55 2.76
CA GLY A 78 0.62 -13.56 1.83
C GLY A 78 -0.84 -13.92 2.11
N ARG A 79 -1.57 -14.36 1.09
CA ARG A 79 -2.96 -14.85 1.23
C ARG A 79 -3.04 -16.31 1.68
N SER A 80 -1.89 -16.97 1.86
CA SER A 80 -1.83 -18.36 2.24
C SER A 80 -2.28 -18.56 3.70
N THR A 81 -3.17 -19.52 3.91
CA THR A 81 -3.61 -19.98 5.23
C THR A 81 -2.65 -21.01 5.83
N ASN A 82 -1.60 -21.40 5.09
CA ASN A 82 -0.63 -22.37 5.58
C ASN A 82 0.29 -21.73 6.65
N GLN A 83 0.49 -22.42 7.74
CA GLN A 83 1.37 -22.04 8.86
C GLN A 83 2.82 -21.72 8.45
N ALA A 84 3.23 -22.08 7.22
CA ALA A 84 4.55 -21.77 6.66
C ALA A 84 4.74 -20.30 6.26
N ASP A 85 3.68 -19.49 6.19
CA ASP A 85 3.75 -18.10 5.76
C ASP A 85 3.65 -17.15 6.97
N ASP A 86 4.59 -17.29 7.89
CA ASP A 86 4.72 -16.40 9.04
C ASP A 86 5.25 -15.03 8.63
N TYR A 87 4.31 -14.11 8.39
CA TYR A 87 4.64 -12.74 8.00
C TYR A 87 5.45 -12.01 9.07
N GLU A 88 5.23 -12.32 10.34
CA GLU A 88 5.99 -11.77 11.46
C GLU A 88 7.45 -12.21 11.40
N ALA A 89 7.71 -13.52 11.20
CA ALA A 89 9.08 -14.03 11.04
C ALA A 89 9.77 -13.42 9.82
N LYS A 90 9.06 -13.23 8.71
CA LYS A 90 9.58 -12.56 7.52
C LYS A 90 10.03 -11.13 7.81
N ILE A 91 9.17 -10.33 8.45
CA ILE A 91 9.50 -8.95 8.81
C ILE A 91 10.64 -8.91 9.82
N SER A 92 10.65 -9.83 10.81
CA SER A 92 11.74 -9.94 11.78
C SER A 92 13.08 -10.28 11.10
N ALA A 93 13.09 -11.20 10.14
CA ALA A 93 14.29 -11.52 9.36
C ALA A 93 14.80 -10.30 8.56
N LEU A 94 13.87 -9.54 7.95
CA LEU A 94 14.23 -8.32 7.22
C LEU A 94 14.84 -7.27 8.14
N THR A 95 14.29 -7.09 9.37
CA THR A 95 14.84 -6.11 10.32
C THR A 95 16.25 -6.42 10.76
N GLN A 96 16.62 -7.71 10.87
CA GLN A 96 17.99 -8.12 11.17
C GLN A 96 18.98 -7.70 10.05
N GLU A 97 18.56 -7.79 8.79
CA GLU A 97 19.40 -7.35 7.67
C GLU A 97 19.45 -5.81 7.55
N ILE A 98 18.35 -5.11 7.86
CA ILE A 98 18.34 -3.64 7.95
C ILE A 98 19.37 -3.15 8.98
N GLN A 99 19.43 -3.76 10.17
CA GLN A 99 20.36 -3.38 11.24
C GLN A 99 21.85 -3.58 10.86
N LYS A 100 22.14 -4.47 9.91
CA LYS A 100 23.51 -4.74 9.42
C LYS A 100 23.87 -3.86 8.21
N SER A 101 22.92 -3.09 7.69
CA SER A 101 23.06 -2.31 6.47
C SER A 101 23.35 -0.83 6.74
N THR A 102 23.42 -0.04 5.67
CA THR A 102 23.57 1.43 5.73
C THR A 102 22.24 2.17 5.84
N ILE A 103 21.13 1.46 5.83
CA ILE A 103 19.78 2.05 5.87
C ILE A 103 19.60 2.85 7.15
N GLN A 104 19.11 4.08 7.01
CA GLN A 104 18.79 4.97 8.13
C GLN A 104 17.29 5.24 8.23
N LYS A 105 16.55 5.02 7.13
CA LYS A 105 15.13 5.37 7.02
C LYS A 105 14.36 4.21 6.39
N VAL A 106 13.14 3.99 6.89
CA VAL A 106 12.25 2.94 6.38
C VAL A 106 10.85 3.52 6.17
N ILE A 107 10.25 3.28 5.00
CA ILE A 107 8.81 3.43 4.78
C ILE A 107 8.19 2.05 4.68
N PHE A 108 7.22 1.77 5.54
CA PHE A 108 6.46 0.52 5.52
C PHE A 108 5.05 0.77 4.97
N ILE A 109 4.72 0.14 3.85
CA ILE A 109 3.39 0.18 3.27
C ILE A 109 2.51 -0.85 3.97
N SER A 110 1.68 -0.33 4.86
CA SER A 110 0.68 -1.07 5.63
C SER A 110 -0.71 -0.92 5.00
N SER A 111 -1.75 -1.36 5.68
CA SER A 111 -3.13 -1.35 5.20
C SER A 111 -4.08 -0.80 6.26
N THR A 112 -5.10 -0.08 5.81
CA THR A 112 -6.23 0.35 6.68
C THR A 112 -7.06 -0.83 7.21
N SER A 113 -6.78 -2.06 6.77
CA SER A 113 -7.40 -3.27 7.35
C SER A 113 -7.00 -3.52 8.81
N VAL A 114 -5.99 -2.83 9.33
CA VAL A 114 -5.62 -2.85 10.76
C VAL A 114 -6.71 -2.26 11.66
N TYR A 115 -7.52 -1.35 11.14
CA TYR A 115 -8.60 -0.73 11.88
C TYR A 115 -9.83 -1.65 11.98
N PRO A 116 -10.56 -1.62 13.10
CA PRO A 116 -11.83 -2.34 13.24
C PRO A 116 -12.92 -1.73 12.34
N ASP A 117 -13.85 -2.57 11.86
CA ASP A 117 -15.06 -2.14 11.15
C ASP A 117 -16.20 -1.92 12.16
N ASN A 118 -16.13 -0.86 12.95
CA ASN A 118 -17.01 -0.56 14.08
C ASN A 118 -18.00 0.58 13.80
N GLN A 119 -18.24 0.89 12.52
CA GLN A 119 -19.17 1.93 12.04
C GLN A 119 -18.81 3.35 12.49
N THR A 120 -17.52 3.62 12.72
CA THR A 120 -17.01 4.94 13.10
C THR A 120 -15.97 5.45 12.13
N THR A 121 -15.62 6.74 12.29
CA THR A 121 -14.45 7.32 11.66
C THR A 121 -13.21 6.94 12.48
N VAL A 122 -12.19 6.42 11.81
CA VAL A 122 -10.91 5.99 12.40
C VAL A 122 -9.75 6.81 11.85
N ASP A 123 -8.83 7.19 12.71
CA ASP A 123 -7.59 7.86 12.37
C ASP A 123 -6.37 7.11 12.94
N GLU A 124 -5.17 7.66 12.79
CA GLU A 124 -3.92 7.03 13.19
C GLU A 124 -3.78 6.86 14.73
N ARG A 125 -4.64 7.54 15.53
CA ARG A 125 -4.69 7.43 17.00
C ARG A 125 -5.62 6.33 17.47
N CYS A 126 -6.41 5.74 16.54
CA CYS A 126 -7.36 4.68 16.87
C CYS A 126 -6.63 3.48 17.47
N ASN A 127 -7.22 2.91 18.52
CA ASN A 127 -6.74 1.65 19.10
C ASN A 127 -6.95 0.52 18.10
N LEU A 128 -5.88 -0.20 17.78
CA LEU A 128 -5.85 -1.26 16.75
C LEU A 128 -6.31 -2.60 17.34
N ILE A 129 -7.50 -2.65 17.91
CA ILE A 129 -8.13 -3.90 18.34
C ILE A 129 -8.92 -4.46 17.16
N ASN A 130 -8.36 -5.48 16.49
CA ASN A 130 -9.00 -6.13 15.36
C ASN A 130 -8.91 -7.67 15.51
N GLU A 131 -10.04 -8.36 15.32
CA GLU A 131 -10.15 -9.81 15.47
C GLU A 131 -9.55 -10.60 14.30
N SER A 132 -9.45 -9.96 13.13
CA SER A 132 -8.94 -10.59 11.90
C SER A 132 -7.46 -10.97 12.02
N ASP A 133 -7.11 -12.21 11.71
CA ASP A 133 -5.72 -12.67 11.70
C ASP A 133 -4.83 -11.88 10.73
N ALA A 134 -5.40 -11.45 9.60
CA ALA A 134 -4.67 -10.61 8.64
C ALA A 134 -4.35 -9.24 9.23
N ALA A 135 -5.28 -8.64 9.98
CA ALA A 135 -5.04 -7.38 10.67
C ALA A 135 -4.02 -7.54 11.80
N LYS A 136 -4.14 -8.59 12.62
CA LYS A 136 -3.19 -8.89 13.71
C LYS A 136 -1.77 -9.02 13.17
N ARG A 137 -1.56 -9.76 12.08
CA ARG A 137 -0.24 -9.90 11.44
C ARG A 137 0.30 -8.55 10.94
N MET A 138 -0.55 -7.71 10.36
CA MET A 138 -0.13 -6.40 9.88
C MET A 138 0.21 -5.45 11.03
N ILE A 139 -0.59 -5.44 12.10
CA ILE A 139 -0.32 -4.66 13.32
C ILE A 139 1.04 -5.06 13.90
N LYS A 140 1.29 -6.38 14.01
CA LYS A 140 2.56 -6.89 14.52
C LYS A 140 3.75 -6.48 13.64
N ALA A 141 3.59 -6.52 12.32
CA ALA A 141 4.61 -6.04 11.39
C ALA A 141 4.91 -4.54 11.57
N GLU A 142 3.86 -3.70 11.77
CA GLU A 142 4.06 -2.27 12.07
C GLU A 142 4.87 -2.07 13.37
N GLU A 143 4.56 -2.84 14.43
CA GLU A 143 5.28 -2.79 15.70
C GLU A 143 6.76 -3.14 15.53
N ILE A 144 7.05 -4.24 14.83
CA ILE A 144 8.42 -4.69 14.55
C ILE A 144 9.20 -3.62 13.80
N ILE A 145 8.62 -3.04 12.73
CA ILE A 145 9.28 -2.00 11.94
C ILE A 145 9.53 -0.73 12.78
N LYS A 146 8.56 -0.31 13.60
CA LYS A 146 8.70 0.87 14.47
C LYS A 146 9.73 0.67 15.58
N SER A 147 10.00 -0.56 15.96
CA SER A 147 10.95 -0.89 17.05
C SER A 147 12.40 -1.04 16.59
N ILE A 148 12.71 -0.90 15.28
CA ILE A 148 14.10 -1.05 14.80
C ILE A 148 14.97 0.06 15.41
N PRO A 149 16.02 -0.27 16.19
CA PRO A 149 16.88 0.72 16.81
C PRO A 149 17.59 1.61 15.78
N ASN A 150 17.69 2.91 16.06
CA ASN A 150 18.41 3.90 15.25
C ASN A 150 17.89 4.06 13.80
N ILE A 151 16.71 3.55 13.49
CA ILE A 151 16.06 3.70 12.20
C ILE A 151 14.85 4.63 12.34
N GLN A 152 14.78 5.64 11.47
CA GLN A 152 13.59 6.48 11.37
C GLN A 152 12.56 5.78 10.47
N SER A 153 11.47 5.27 11.06
CA SER A 153 10.45 4.52 10.33
C SER A 153 9.14 5.30 10.20
N THR A 154 8.56 5.28 8.99
CA THR A 154 7.21 5.82 8.75
C THR A 154 6.33 4.72 8.18
N VAL A 155 5.14 4.58 8.76
CA VAL A 155 4.12 3.63 8.32
C VAL A 155 3.06 4.38 7.52
N ILE A 156 2.71 3.85 6.34
CA ILE A 156 1.61 4.40 5.53
C ILE A 156 0.55 3.32 5.37
N ARG A 157 -0.61 3.52 6.00
CA ARG A 157 -1.76 2.61 5.95
C ARG A 157 -2.61 2.93 4.74
N MET A 158 -2.40 2.19 3.65
CA MET A 158 -3.13 2.39 2.40
C MET A 158 -4.52 1.74 2.47
N ALA A 159 -5.53 2.45 1.98
CA ALA A 159 -6.88 1.95 1.75
C ALA A 159 -6.92 0.99 0.53
N GLY A 160 -8.10 0.62 0.08
CA GLY A 160 -8.26 -0.24 -1.10
C GLY A 160 -7.65 0.42 -2.35
N LEU A 161 -6.67 -0.24 -2.96
CA LEU A 161 -5.90 0.31 -4.08
C LEU A 161 -6.67 0.21 -5.39
N ILE A 162 -6.79 1.33 -6.12
CA ILE A 162 -7.40 1.44 -7.45
C ILE A 162 -6.49 2.21 -8.42
N GLY A 163 -6.73 2.07 -9.72
CA GLY A 163 -5.96 2.77 -10.76
C GLY A 163 -5.72 1.91 -12.00
N PRO A 164 -4.71 2.23 -12.84
CA PRO A 164 -4.37 1.50 -14.04
C PRO A 164 -4.18 0.00 -13.78
N ASN A 165 -4.78 -0.86 -14.63
CA ASN A 165 -4.75 -2.32 -14.50
C ASN A 165 -5.34 -2.87 -13.19
N ARG A 166 -5.99 -2.01 -12.39
CA ARG A 166 -6.68 -2.36 -11.16
C ARG A 166 -8.02 -1.63 -11.06
N HIS A 167 -8.78 -1.69 -12.15
CA HIS A 167 -10.09 -1.06 -12.23
C HIS A 167 -11.05 -1.65 -11.19
N PRO A 168 -11.75 -0.83 -10.38
CA PRO A 168 -12.58 -1.31 -9.27
C PRO A 168 -13.78 -2.15 -9.74
N GLY A 169 -14.31 -1.91 -10.92
CA GLY A 169 -15.44 -2.64 -11.48
C GLY A 169 -15.21 -4.15 -11.61
N ARG A 170 -13.97 -4.60 -11.80
CA ARG A 170 -13.62 -6.01 -11.91
C ARG A 170 -14.03 -6.88 -10.71
N PHE A 171 -14.24 -6.27 -9.54
CA PHE A 171 -14.56 -7.01 -8.32
C PHE A 171 -16.00 -7.50 -8.27
N PHE A 172 -16.91 -6.72 -8.88
CA PHE A 172 -18.35 -6.95 -8.75
C PHE A 172 -19.12 -7.01 -10.07
N ALA A 173 -18.49 -6.79 -11.22
CA ALA A 173 -19.14 -6.83 -12.52
C ALA A 173 -20.01 -8.09 -12.70
N GLY A 174 -21.29 -7.90 -13.00
CA GLY A 174 -22.26 -8.97 -13.22
C GLY A 174 -22.72 -9.73 -11.97
N LYS A 175 -22.29 -9.33 -10.77
CA LYS A 175 -22.74 -9.95 -9.52
C LYS A 175 -24.03 -9.29 -9.01
N GLU A 176 -24.88 -10.10 -8.40
CA GLU A 176 -26.15 -9.67 -7.81
C GLU A 176 -26.21 -10.02 -6.32
N ASN A 177 -27.15 -9.40 -5.62
CA ASN A 177 -27.38 -9.62 -4.18
C ASN A 177 -26.13 -9.36 -3.32
N ILE A 178 -25.34 -8.37 -3.70
CA ILE A 178 -24.11 -8.06 -2.99
C ILE A 178 -24.46 -7.32 -1.69
N PRO A 179 -24.00 -7.83 -0.52
CA PRO A 179 -24.37 -7.23 0.76
C PRO A 179 -23.71 -5.88 1.02
N ALA A 180 -24.24 -5.16 2.00
CA ALA A 180 -23.68 -3.91 2.54
C ALA A 180 -23.58 -2.77 1.51
N GLY A 181 -24.58 -2.63 0.62
CA GLY A 181 -24.58 -1.60 -0.42
C GLY A 181 -24.57 -0.17 0.11
N LEU A 182 -25.17 0.08 1.29
CA LEU A 182 -25.18 1.39 1.93
C LEU A 182 -23.94 1.68 2.79
N SER A 183 -22.96 0.76 2.84
CA SER A 183 -21.70 1.00 3.55
C SER A 183 -20.76 1.87 2.71
N PRO A 184 -20.03 2.84 3.32
CA PRO A 184 -19.03 3.63 2.63
C PRO A 184 -17.83 2.78 2.21
N VAL A 185 -17.14 3.18 1.15
CA VAL A 185 -15.88 2.56 0.72
C VAL A 185 -14.69 3.44 1.08
N ASN A 186 -13.55 2.81 1.39
CA ASN A 186 -12.28 3.49 1.59
C ASN A 186 -11.31 3.01 0.50
N LEU A 187 -10.99 3.88 -0.43
CA LEU A 187 -10.11 3.58 -1.57
C LEU A 187 -9.06 4.68 -1.73
N ILE A 188 -8.02 4.37 -2.49
CA ILE A 188 -6.99 5.33 -2.87
C ILE A 188 -6.48 5.00 -4.28
N HIS A 189 -6.30 6.03 -5.10
CA HIS A 189 -5.73 5.88 -6.43
C HIS A 189 -4.21 5.69 -6.38
N LEU A 190 -3.64 4.99 -7.38
CA LEU A 190 -2.20 4.74 -7.51
C LEU A 190 -1.38 6.03 -7.44
N ASP A 191 -1.83 7.10 -8.10
CA ASP A 191 -1.12 8.37 -8.13
C ASP A 191 -1.01 9.00 -6.74
N ASP A 192 -2.04 8.84 -5.90
CA ASP A 192 -2.01 9.31 -4.51
C ASP A 192 -1.20 8.40 -3.60
N CYS A 193 -1.17 7.09 -3.88
CA CYS A 193 -0.25 6.19 -3.17
C CYS A 193 1.21 6.62 -3.37
N ILE A 194 1.59 6.89 -4.63
CA ILE A 194 2.93 7.37 -4.99
C ILE A 194 3.15 8.76 -4.38
N GLY A 195 2.20 9.67 -4.56
CA GLY A 195 2.30 11.04 -4.09
C GLY A 195 2.51 11.15 -2.58
N ILE A 196 1.80 10.36 -1.77
CA ILE A 196 1.99 10.34 -0.30
C ILE A 196 3.38 9.85 0.07
N ILE A 197 3.89 8.78 -0.59
CA ILE A 197 5.23 8.26 -0.32
C ILE A 197 6.30 9.30 -0.64
N GLU A 198 6.19 9.94 -1.82
CA GLU A 198 7.10 11.01 -2.22
C GLU A 198 7.04 12.20 -1.27
N PHE A 199 5.83 12.60 -0.88
CA PHE A 199 5.61 13.72 0.04
C PHE A 199 6.25 13.46 1.41
N VAL A 200 6.18 12.23 1.92
CA VAL A 200 6.85 11.81 3.16
C VAL A 200 8.37 11.96 3.02
N ILE A 201 8.94 11.55 1.89
CA ILE A 201 10.38 11.64 1.61
C ILE A 201 10.84 13.10 1.51
N GLU A 202 10.14 13.91 0.72
CA GLU A 202 10.50 15.29 0.39
C GLU A 202 10.34 16.25 1.59
N ASN A 203 9.46 15.95 2.53
CA ASN A 203 9.18 16.80 3.69
C ASN A 203 9.73 16.21 5.00
N ASP A 204 10.60 15.22 4.94
CA ASP A 204 11.23 14.57 6.12
C ASP A 204 10.22 14.15 7.21
N LEU A 205 9.08 13.57 6.80
CA LEU A 205 7.99 13.19 7.71
C LEU A 205 8.22 11.81 8.34
N TRP A 206 9.29 11.68 9.12
CA TRP A 206 9.72 10.42 9.73
C TRP A 206 9.11 10.16 11.10
N ASN A 207 9.21 8.89 11.55
CA ASN A 207 8.71 8.40 12.86
C ASN A 207 7.21 8.65 13.06
N GLN A 208 6.45 8.51 12.00
CA GLN A 208 5.01 8.77 11.97
C GLN A 208 4.24 7.59 11.38
N THR A 209 2.93 7.60 11.61
CA THR A 209 1.97 6.79 10.86
C THR A 209 1.03 7.74 10.13
N TYR A 210 0.74 7.46 8.86
CA TYR A 210 -0.21 8.20 8.03
C TYR A 210 -1.21 7.25 7.37
N ASN A 211 -2.46 7.72 7.24
CA ASN A 211 -3.46 7.06 6.42
C ASN A 211 -3.39 7.57 4.99
N GLY A 212 -3.46 6.63 4.04
CA GLY A 212 -3.62 6.88 2.62
C GLY A 212 -5.00 6.41 2.18
N ALA A 213 -6.01 7.26 2.31
CA ALA A 213 -7.36 7.05 1.81
C ALA A 213 -7.84 8.35 1.16
N ALA A 214 -8.50 8.28 0.01
CA ALA A 214 -9.12 9.47 -0.58
C ALA A 214 -10.13 10.08 0.40
N PRO A 215 -10.25 11.42 0.44
CA PRO A 215 -11.20 12.09 1.35
C PRO A 215 -12.67 11.74 1.13
N SER A 216 -13.04 11.33 -0.10
CA SER A 216 -14.41 10.89 -0.40
C SER A 216 -14.64 9.43 -0.03
N HIS A 217 -15.82 9.15 0.51
CA HIS A 217 -16.25 7.80 0.92
C HIS A 217 -17.64 7.49 0.34
N PRO A 218 -17.75 7.32 -1.00
CA PRO A 218 -19.03 7.03 -1.63
C PRO A 218 -19.63 5.72 -1.10
N LEU A 219 -20.95 5.57 -1.23
CA LEU A 219 -21.61 4.31 -0.90
C LEU A 219 -21.13 3.20 -1.85
N LYS A 220 -21.00 2.01 -1.31
CA LYS A 220 -20.54 0.82 -2.05
C LYS A 220 -21.41 0.57 -3.29
N LEU A 221 -22.73 0.71 -3.15
CA LEU A 221 -23.67 0.52 -4.25
C LEU A 221 -23.46 1.56 -5.37
N ASP A 222 -23.24 2.83 -5.03
CA ASP A 222 -23.09 3.90 -6.03
C ASP A 222 -21.76 3.73 -6.77
N PHE A 223 -20.67 3.59 -6.01
CA PHE A 223 -19.34 3.49 -6.58
C PHE A 223 -19.14 2.24 -7.44
N TYR A 224 -19.46 1.05 -6.90
CA TYR A 224 -19.18 -0.18 -7.63
C TYR A 224 -20.21 -0.52 -8.71
N SER A 225 -21.45 -0.01 -8.66
CA SER A 225 -22.39 -0.14 -9.78
C SER A 225 -21.90 0.65 -10.98
N LEU A 226 -21.50 1.91 -10.77
CA LEU A 226 -20.90 2.73 -11.82
C LEU A 226 -19.57 2.11 -12.32
N ALA A 227 -18.70 1.67 -11.41
CA ALA A 227 -17.43 1.06 -11.77
C ALA A 227 -17.60 -0.22 -12.61
N SER A 228 -18.54 -1.09 -12.25
CA SER A 228 -18.81 -2.33 -13.00
C SER A 228 -19.40 -2.05 -14.38
N GLN A 229 -20.29 -1.06 -14.49
CA GLN A 229 -20.81 -0.61 -15.77
C GLN A 229 -19.70 -0.11 -16.70
N LYS A 230 -18.79 0.71 -16.17
CA LYS A 230 -17.66 1.24 -16.94
C LYS A 230 -16.62 0.18 -17.30
N TYR A 231 -16.47 -0.85 -16.48
CA TYR A 231 -15.47 -1.91 -16.70
C TYR A 231 -15.80 -2.81 -17.90
N ASN A 232 -17.03 -3.32 -17.98
CA ASN A 232 -17.45 -4.25 -19.06
C ASN A 232 -18.93 -4.17 -19.39
N GLY A 233 -19.64 -3.12 -18.97
CA GLY A 233 -21.09 -2.97 -19.20
C GLY A 233 -22.00 -3.79 -18.28
N SER A 234 -21.44 -4.68 -17.42
CA SER A 234 -22.23 -5.55 -16.54
C SER A 234 -22.43 -4.90 -15.19
N LEU A 235 -23.68 -4.51 -14.89
CA LEU A 235 -24.03 -3.87 -13.61
C LEU A 235 -23.85 -4.82 -12.43
N ALA A 236 -23.28 -4.29 -11.36
CA ALA A 236 -23.30 -4.90 -10.03
C ALA A 236 -24.59 -4.47 -9.30
N LYS A 237 -25.31 -5.42 -8.70
CA LYS A 237 -26.54 -5.15 -7.93
C LYS A 237 -26.32 -5.41 -6.44
N PHE A 238 -26.51 -4.37 -5.65
CA PHE A 238 -26.30 -4.40 -4.21
C PHE A 238 -27.63 -4.43 -3.44
N LEU A 239 -27.62 -5.06 -2.27
CA LEU A 239 -28.69 -4.95 -1.30
C LEU A 239 -28.63 -3.58 -0.63
N SER A 240 -29.80 -2.96 -0.43
CA SER A 240 -29.94 -1.66 0.26
C SER A 240 -29.88 -1.83 1.78
N GLU A 241 -28.73 -2.31 2.26
CA GLU A 241 -28.48 -2.53 3.69
C GLU A 241 -27.08 -2.01 4.08
N THR A 242 -26.91 -1.72 5.35
CA THR A 242 -25.60 -1.33 5.92
C THR A 242 -24.97 -2.53 6.59
N GLY A 243 -23.74 -2.86 6.21
CA GLY A 243 -22.93 -3.85 6.92
C GLY A 243 -21.93 -3.20 7.89
N ASN A 244 -20.96 -3.96 8.36
CA ASN A 244 -19.85 -3.40 9.11
C ASN A 244 -18.97 -2.57 8.18
N TYR A 245 -18.54 -1.40 8.66
CA TYR A 245 -17.68 -0.47 7.92
C TYR A 245 -16.83 0.38 8.88
N LYS A 246 -15.92 1.11 8.31
CA LYS A 246 -15.23 2.26 8.92
C LYS A 246 -15.12 3.38 7.90
N ILE A 247 -14.88 4.58 8.34
CA ILE A 247 -14.47 5.72 7.51
C ILE A 247 -13.02 6.04 7.90
N VAL A 248 -12.09 5.93 6.96
CA VAL A 248 -10.67 6.17 7.22
C VAL A 248 -10.34 7.63 6.97
N ASP A 249 -9.98 8.34 8.04
CA ASP A 249 -9.62 9.74 8.00
C ASP A 249 -8.14 9.93 7.65
N SER A 250 -7.86 10.68 6.60
CA SER A 250 -6.50 11.01 6.14
C SER A 250 -6.12 12.48 6.40
N ARG A 251 -6.88 13.20 7.25
CA ARG A 251 -6.61 14.62 7.55
C ARG A 251 -5.22 14.88 8.12
N LYS A 252 -4.60 13.88 8.76
CA LYS A 252 -3.24 14.03 9.31
C LYS A 252 -2.23 14.36 8.21
N ILE A 253 -2.21 13.63 7.09
CA ILE A 253 -1.27 13.91 5.99
C ILE A 253 -1.66 15.21 5.25
N VAL A 254 -2.95 15.50 5.13
CA VAL A 254 -3.45 16.77 4.56
C VAL A 254 -2.99 17.96 5.42
N SER A 255 -3.04 17.85 6.74
CA SER A 255 -2.56 18.89 7.66
C SER A 255 -1.05 19.17 7.55
N LYS A 256 -0.29 18.26 6.94
CA LYS A 256 1.13 18.45 6.60
C LYS A 256 1.34 19.16 5.25
N GLY A 257 0.26 19.37 4.49
CA GLY A 257 0.27 20.05 3.20
C GLY A 257 0.07 19.13 2.00
N TYR A 258 -0.14 17.83 2.18
CA TYR A 258 -0.42 16.93 1.05
C TYR A 258 -1.78 17.26 0.42
N GLN A 259 -1.80 17.32 -0.90
CA GLN A 259 -3.00 17.52 -1.70
C GLN A 259 -3.26 16.28 -2.55
N PHE A 260 -4.40 15.62 -2.34
CA PHE A 260 -4.80 14.48 -3.14
C PHE A 260 -5.01 14.87 -4.60
N LYS A 261 -4.51 14.06 -5.53
CA LYS A 261 -4.76 14.20 -6.97
C LYS A 261 -6.17 13.74 -7.33
N HIS A 262 -6.67 12.73 -6.61
CA HIS A 262 -8.00 12.15 -6.78
C HIS A 262 -8.78 12.19 -5.47
N PRO A 263 -9.17 13.40 -4.99
CA PRO A 263 -9.86 13.54 -3.71
C PRO A 263 -11.30 13.01 -3.75
N ASP A 264 -11.96 13.08 -4.92
CA ASP A 264 -13.29 12.54 -5.18
C ASP A 264 -13.22 11.33 -6.10
N LEU A 265 -13.53 10.16 -5.55
CA LEU A 265 -13.46 8.89 -6.26
C LEU A 265 -14.59 8.72 -7.29
N MET A 266 -15.75 9.35 -7.07
CA MET A 266 -16.85 9.32 -8.05
C MET A 266 -16.49 10.18 -9.26
N GLU A 267 -15.93 11.37 -9.05
CA GLU A 267 -15.45 12.23 -10.11
C GLU A 267 -14.35 11.54 -10.93
N TRP A 268 -13.33 10.96 -10.26
CA TRP A 268 -12.29 10.18 -10.94
C TRP A 268 -12.88 9.05 -11.80
N LEU A 269 -13.84 8.31 -11.24
CA LEU A 269 -14.47 7.20 -11.96
C LEU A 269 -15.28 7.68 -13.18
N LEU A 270 -15.97 8.82 -13.07
CA LEU A 270 -16.70 9.42 -14.19
C LEU A 270 -15.78 9.82 -15.34
N GLN A 271 -14.60 10.35 -15.03
CA GLN A 271 -13.58 10.77 -16.01
C GLN A 271 -12.79 9.59 -16.61
N THR A 272 -12.77 8.42 -15.93
CA THR A 272 -12.07 7.22 -16.43
C THR A 272 -12.78 6.69 -17.68
N PRO A 273 -12.07 6.44 -18.80
CA PRO A 273 -12.66 5.82 -19.99
C PRO A 273 -13.29 4.47 -19.69
N GLN A 274 -14.25 4.06 -20.51
CA GLN A 274 -14.79 2.71 -20.50
C GLN A 274 -13.70 1.71 -20.93
N SER A 275 -13.51 0.63 -20.20
CA SER A 275 -12.43 -0.37 -20.47
C SER A 275 -12.84 -1.33 -21.55
#